data_f10e6d8c536aa77b2fdd11b5143700e1
#
_entry.id   f10e6d8c536aa77b2fdd11b5143700e1
#
_cell.length_a   1.000
_cell.length_b   1.000
_cell.length_c   1.000
_cell.angle_alpha   90.00
_cell.angle_beta   90.00
_cell.angle_gamma   90.00
#
_symmetry.space_group_name_H-M   'P 1'
#
loop_
_entity.id
_entity.type
_entity.pdbx_description
1 polymer ?
#
loop_
_entity_poly.entity_id
_entity_poly.type
_entity_poly.pdbx_seq_one_letter_code
_entity_poly.pdbx_strand_id
1 'polypeptide(L)'
;FIEEHEIACPVCGSRDFTKIRQFNLMFKTFQGVTEDSANTLYLRPETAQGIFVNFKNICRTTRKRIPFGVGQIGKSFRNEITPGNFIFRIREFEQMELEFFCKPGTDLEWFEYWKNRCRDWLKSLGISDDRLRMREHKKEELSHYSKATTDFEFLFPFGWGELWGIADRTDFDLMCHQNASGESMEYTDPVSNEKYVPYCIEPSLGADRVVLAFLSNAY
;
A
#
# COMPACT_ATOMS: atom_id res chain seq x y z
N PHE A 1 24.11 11.11 16.77
CA PHE A 1 24.72 10.77 15.46
C PHE A 1 25.27 12.00 14.75
N ILE A 2 24.46 13.05 14.44
CA ILE A 2 24.90 14.27 13.72
C ILE A 2 26.00 15.02 14.51
N GLU A 3 25.79 15.22 15.81
CA GLU A 3 26.73 15.86 16.73
C GLU A 3 27.98 15.00 16.94
N GLU A 4 27.81 13.69 17.17
CA GLU A 4 28.86 12.73 17.41
C GLU A 4 29.82 12.58 16.21
N HIS A 5 29.29 12.69 14.99
CA HIS A 5 30.06 12.56 13.74
C HIS A 5 30.41 13.92 13.12
N GLU A 6 30.17 15.01 13.85
CA GLU A 6 30.47 16.40 13.42
C GLU A 6 30.00 16.73 11.99
N ILE A 7 28.82 16.22 11.60
CA ILE A 7 28.29 16.38 10.26
C ILE A 7 27.99 17.86 9.99
N ALA A 8 28.49 18.38 8.88
CA ALA A 8 28.20 19.73 8.40
C ALA A 8 27.25 19.70 7.19
N CYS A 9 26.43 20.73 7.05
CA CYS A 9 25.58 20.88 5.88
C CYS A 9 26.40 20.98 4.60
N PRO A 10 26.18 20.14 3.58
CA PRO A 10 26.98 20.15 2.37
C PRO A 10 26.78 21.41 1.51
N VAL A 11 25.73 22.21 1.78
CA VAL A 11 25.43 23.42 1.02
C VAL A 11 26.02 24.67 1.67
N CYS A 12 25.87 24.84 3.00
CA CYS A 12 26.27 26.07 3.69
C CYS A 12 27.38 25.86 4.72
N GLY A 13 27.83 24.61 4.97
CA GLY A 13 28.86 24.27 5.95
C GLY A 13 28.44 24.41 7.42
N SER A 14 27.21 24.84 7.72
CA SER A 14 26.73 24.96 9.09
C SER A 14 26.66 23.60 9.78
N ARG A 15 27.02 23.58 11.07
CA ARG A 15 26.81 22.45 12.00
C ARG A 15 25.62 22.66 12.93
N ASP A 16 24.96 23.80 12.82
CA ASP A 16 23.77 24.12 13.60
C ASP A 16 22.53 23.59 12.88
N PHE A 17 21.99 22.48 13.39
CA PHE A 17 20.81 21.84 12.87
C PHE A 17 19.63 22.08 13.82
N THR A 18 18.44 22.20 13.24
CA THR A 18 17.20 22.23 14.04
C THR A 18 17.02 20.91 14.79
N LYS A 19 16.39 20.99 15.96
CA LYS A 19 16.06 19.78 16.74
C LYS A 19 15.24 18.80 15.88
N ILE A 20 15.55 17.51 16.02
CA ILE A 20 14.79 16.42 15.42
C ILE A 20 13.36 16.48 15.96
N ARG A 21 12.38 16.49 15.06
CA ARG A 21 10.97 16.46 15.39
C ARG A 21 10.40 15.10 15.01
N GLN A 22 9.57 14.56 15.89
CA GLN A 22 8.79 13.38 15.53
C GLN A 22 7.75 13.77 14.47
N PHE A 23 7.69 12.99 13.41
CA PHE A 23 6.71 13.13 12.36
C PHE A 23 5.78 11.92 12.39
N ASN A 24 4.47 12.16 12.34
CA ASN A 24 3.47 11.11 12.23
C ASN A 24 2.85 11.18 10.82
N LEU A 25 3.01 10.12 10.06
CA LEU A 25 2.44 10.01 8.72
C LEU A 25 0.90 9.96 8.75
N MET A 26 0.30 9.44 9.83
CA MET A 26 -1.15 9.41 9.98
C MET A 26 -1.68 10.77 10.44
N PHE A 27 -2.74 11.24 9.81
CA PHE A 27 -3.48 12.42 10.29
C PHE A 27 -4.16 12.11 11.60
N LYS A 28 -3.86 12.94 12.59
CA LYS A 28 -4.52 12.95 13.88
C LYS A 28 -5.74 13.89 13.85
N THR A 29 -6.84 13.45 14.42
CA THR A 29 -8.03 14.27 14.65
C THR A 29 -8.66 13.92 16.00
N PHE A 30 -9.76 14.55 16.36
CA PHE A 30 -10.42 14.34 17.64
C PHE A 30 -11.92 14.09 17.43
N GLN A 31 -12.50 13.22 18.21
CA GLN A 31 -13.94 13.01 18.27
C GLN A 31 -14.54 13.92 19.34
N GLY A 32 -15.63 14.60 19.00
CA GLY A 32 -16.30 15.53 19.92
C GLY A 32 -15.69 16.93 19.91
N VAL A 33 -15.96 17.70 20.96
CA VAL A 33 -15.64 19.14 21.06
C VAL A 33 -14.33 19.45 21.82
N THR A 34 -13.75 18.46 22.47
CA THR A 34 -12.52 18.60 23.26
C THR A 34 -11.36 17.85 22.59
N GLU A 35 -10.20 18.53 22.53
CA GLU A 35 -8.95 17.96 22.00
C GLU A 35 -8.15 17.34 23.14
N ASP A 36 -8.47 16.10 23.49
CA ASP A 36 -7.74 15.33 24.50
C ASP A 36 -7.28 13.96 23.97
N SER A 37 -6.43 13.29 24.74
CA SER A 37 -5.87 12.01 24.33
C SER A 37 -6.91 10.88 24.25
N ALA A 38 -7.97 10.93 25.05
CA ALA A 38 -9.03 9.92 25.06
C ALA A 38 -9.91 10.00 23.80
N ASN A 39 -10.00 11.20 23.21
CA ASN A 39 -10.80 11.47 22.01
C ASN A 39 -9.96 11.49 20.73
N THR A 40 -8.68 11.14 20.81
CA THR A 40 -7.79 11.11 19.63
C THR A 40 -8.17 10.00 18.67
N LEU A 41 -8.32 10.36 17.40
CA LEU A 41 -8.52 9.44 16.28
C LEU A 41 -7.45 9.67 15.21
N TYR A 42 -7.28 8.69 14.34
CA TYR A 42 -6.42 8.79 13.17
C TYR A 42 -7.21 8.46 11.91
N LEU A 43 -7.02 9.27 10.88
CA LEU A 43 -7.55 8.96 9.55
C LEU A 43 -6.74 7.83 8.94
N ARG A 44 -7.41 6.92 8.23
CA ARG A 44 -6.76 5.75 7.63
C ARG A 44 -5.74 6.15 6.56
N PRO A 45 -4.50 5.61 6.55
CA PRO A 45 -3.49 5.90 5.53
C PRO A 45 -3.60 5.01 4.30
N GLU A 46 -4.46 3.98 4.36
CA GLU A 46 -4.72 2.98 3.29
C GLU A 46 -6.12 2.37 3.46
N THR A 47 -6.64 1.78 2.41
CA THR A 47 -7.94 1.08 2.46
C THR A 47 -7.81 -0.39 2.85
N ALA A 48 -6.61 -0.97 2.77
CA ALA A 48 -6.31 -2.38 3.00
C ALA A 48 -6.80 -2.91 4.35
N GLN A 49 -6.56 -2.16 5.44
CA GLN A 49 -6.90 -2.61 6.80
C GLN A 49 -8.39 -2.85 6.99
N GLY A 50 -9.25 -2.07 6.32
CA GLY A 50 -10.68 -2.28 6.32
C GLY A 50 -11.08 -3.62 5.68
N ILE A 51 -10.33 -4.11 4.72
CA ILE A 51 -10.54 -5.42 4.08
C ILE A 51 -10.11 -6.53 5.04
N PHE A 52 -8.91 -6.44 5.64
CA PHE A 52 -8.42 -7.45 6.59
C PHE A 52 -9.32 -7.61 7.81
N VAL A 53 -9.81 -6.51 8.40
CA VAL A 53 -10.78 -6.53 9.51
C VAL A 53 -12.06 -7.30 9.14
N ASN A 54 -12.50 -7.20 7.88
CA ASN A 54 -13.71 -7.85 7.38
C ASN A 54 -13.48 -9.24 6.78
N PHE A 55 -12.25 -9.75 6.74
CA PHE A 55 -11.91 -11.01 6.08
C PHE A 55 -12.84 -12.18 6.50
N LYS A 56 -12.99 -12.43 7.78
CA LYS A 56 -13.88 -13.52 8.29
C LYS A 56 -15.35 -13.30 7.92
N ASN A 57 -15.80 -12.04 7.96
CA ASN A 57 -17.15 -11.67 7.56
C ASN A 57 -17.39 -11.97 6.07
N ILE A 58 -16.44 -11.62 5.22
CA ILE A 58 -16.47 -11.84 3.78
C ILE A 58 -16.52 -13.35 3.50
N CYS A 59 -15.63 -14.14 4.10
CA CYS A 59 -15.63 -15.60 3.95
C CYS A 59 -16.99 -16.20 4.33
N ARG A 60 -17.56 -15.78 5.46
CA ARG A 60 -18.83 -16.29 5.99
C ARG A 60 -20.02 -15.91 5.10
N THR A 61 -20.10 -14.65 4.66
CA THR A 61 -21.29 -14.13 3.95
C THR A 61 -21.29 -14.48 2.48
N THR A 62 -20.11 -14.45 1.82
CA THR A 62 -20.02 -14.73 0.40
C THR A 62 -19.77 -16.21 0.08
N ARG A 63 -19.28 -16.98 1.05
CA ARG A 63 -18.86 -18.39 0.88
C ARG A 63 -17.85 -18.57 -0.27
N LYS A 64 -17.03 -17.54 -0.54
CA LYS A 64 -15.98 -17.62 -1.54
C LYS A 64 -14.92 -18.62 -1.13
N ARG A 65 -14.40 -19.35 -2.12
CA ARG A 65 -13.24 -20.24 -1.95
C ARG A 65 -11.97 -19.49 -2.32
N ILE A 66 -10.90 -19.76 -1.60
CA ILE A 66 -9.57 -19.28 -1.96
C ILE A 66 -9.12 -20.03 -3.24
N PRO A 67 -8.55 -19.32 -4.26
CA PRO A 67 -8.21 -17.90 -4.20
C PRO A 67 -9.40 -16.97 -4.50
N PHE A 68 -9.47 -15.84 -3.83
CA PHE A 68 -10.40 -14.76 -4.17
C PHE A 68 -9.82 -13.40 -3.79
N GLY A 69 -10.29 -12.35 -4.43
CA GLY A 69 -9.90 -10.98 -4.14
C GLY A 69 -11.06 -10.12 -3.64
N VAL A 70 -10.72 -9.10 -2.87
CA VAL A 70 -11.62 -8.04 -2.42
C VAL A 70 -11.04 -6.72 -2.86
N GLY A 71 -11.74 -6.03 -3.75
CA GLY A 71 -11.36 -4.69 -4.19
C GLY A 71 -12.10 -3.62 -3.41
N GLN A 72 -11.41 -2.53 -3.12
CA GLN A 72 -11.98 -1.33 -2.52
C GLN A 72 -11.43 -0.09 -3.20
N ILE A 73 -12.33 0.89 -3.44
CA ILE A 73 -11.97 2.24 -3.85
C ILE A 73 -12.46 3.17 -2.75
N GLY A 74 -11.59 4.03 -2.24
CA GLY A 74 -11.98 4.93 -1.17
C GLY A 74 -10.89 5.92 -0.80
N LYS A 75 -11.26 6.88 0.04
CA LYS A 75 -10.36 7.91 0.55
C LYS A 75 -9.32 7.31 1.48
N SER A 76 -8.07 7.75 1.28
CA SER A 76 -6.94 7.53 2.17
C SER A 76 -6.24 8.85 2.45
N PHE A 77 -5.54 8.93 3.58
CA PHE A 77 -5.00 10.18 4.11
C PHE A 77 -3.58 9.95 4.59
N ARG A 78 -2.63 10.68 4.05
CA ARG A 78 -1.25 10.64 4.50
C ARG A 78 -0.77 12.04 4.80
N ASN A 79 -0.23 12.30 5.96
CA ASN A 79 0.28 13.61 6.37
C ASN A 79 1.65 13.86 5.72
N GLU A 80 1.65 14.01 4.40
CA GLU A 80 2.85 14.22 3.59
C GLU A 80 3.59 15.49 4.03
N ILE A 81 4.90 15.37 4.25
CA ILE A 81 5.76 16.51 4.60
C ILE A 81 5.81 17.50 3.43
N THR A 82 5.99 16.98 2.21
CA THR A 82 6.17 17.79 0.99
C THR A 82 5.20 17.32 -0.09
N PRO A 83 3.93 17.77 -0.06
CA PRO A 83 3.02 17.58 -1.19
C PRO A 83 3.59 18.27 -2.43
N GLY A 84 3.29 17.74 -3.62
CA GLY A 84 3.81 18.33 -4.85
C GLY A 84 3.40 17.58 -6.12
N ASN A 85 3.80 18.16 -7.25
CA ASN A 85 3.49 17.63 -8.58
C ASN A 85 1.97 17.47 -8.81
N PHE A 86 1.22 18.56 -8.54
CA PHE A 86 -0.23 18.60 -8.66
C PHE A 86 -0.89 17.48 -7.83
N ILE A 87 -1.66 16.56 -8.45
CA ILE A 87 -2.35 15.46 -7.78
C ILE A 87 -1.47 14.21 -7.56
N PHE A 88 -0.18 14.27 -7.93
CA PHE A 88 0.72 13.12 -7.77
C PHE A 88 1.01 12.80 -6.31
N ARG A 89 1.22 13.84 -5.47
CA ARG A 89 1.48 13.70 -4.03
C ARG A 89 0.65 14.70 -3.24
N ILE A 90 -0.48 14.23 -2.76
CA ILE A 90 -1.48 15.00 -2.00
C ILE A 90 -1.79 14.29 -0.68
N ARG A 91 -2.34 15.01 0.28
CA ARG A 91 -2.60 14.49 1.62
C ARG A 91 -3.90 13.70 1.74
N GLU A 92 -4.88 14.03 0.93
CA GLU A 92 -6.15 13.31 0.78
C GLU A 92 -6.26 12.83 -0.66
N PHE A 93 -6.37 11.52 -0.87
CA PHE A 93 -6.41 10.91 -2.20
C PHE A 93 -7.38 9.73 -2.24
N GLU A 94 -7.77 9.33 -3.43
CA GLU A 94 -8.49 8.09 -3.63
C GLU A 94 -7.52 6.96 -3.95
N GLN A 95 -7.67 5.86 -3.23
CA GLN A 95 -6.89 4.65 -3.40
C GLN A 95 -7.78 3.54 -3.94
N MET A 96 -7.23 2.76 -4.87
CA MET A 96 -7.83 1.53 -5.38
C MET A 96 -6.92 0.38 -4.96
N GLU A 97 -7.40 -0.47 -4.07
CA GLU A 97 -6.67 -1.62 -3.57
C GLU A 97 -7.45 -2.91 -3.79
N LEU A 98 -6.71 -3.95 -4.12
CA LEU A 98 -7.18 -5.32 -4.21
C LEU A 98 -6.38 -6.19 -3.26
N GLU A 99 -7.04 -6.77 -2.27
CA GLU A 99 -6.46 -7.79 -1.41
C GLU A 99 -6.83 -9.16 -1.96
N PHE A 100 -5.87 -9.81 -2.62
CA PHE A 100 -6.07 -11.12 -3.22
C PHE A 100 -5.53 -12.21 -2.32
N PHE A 101 -6.42 -12.96 -1.71
CA PHE A 101 -6.11 -14.05 -0.79
C PHE A 101 -5.83 -15.35 -1.53
N CYS A 102 -4.70 -15.97 -1.24
CA CYS A 102 -4.26 -17.22 -1.84
C CYS A 102 -3.74 -18.22 -0.79
N LYS A 103 -3.56 -19.48 -1.21
CA LYS A 103 -2.99 -20.51 -0.35
C LYS A 103 -1.49 -20.24 -0.15
N PRO A 104 -0.96 -20.36 1.10
CA PRO A 104 0.48 -20.29 1.32
C PRO A 104 1.27 -21.22 0.42
N GLY A 105 2.39 -20.72 -0.14
CA GLY A 105 3.22 -21.45 -1.09
C GLY A 105 2.80 -21.31 -2.56
N THR A 106 1.64 -20.67 -2.85
CA THR A 106 1.24 -20.28 -4.22
C THR A 106 1.37 -18.79 -4.47
N ASP A 107 1.83 -18.06 -3.48
CA ASP A 107 1.92 -16.61 -3.42
C ASP A 107 2.76 -16.02 -4.56
N LEU A 108 3.96 -16.58 -4.83
CA LEU A 108 4.83 -16.07 -5.89
C LEU A 108 4.25 -16.28 -7.29
N GLU A 109 3.49 -17.35 -7.52
CA GLU A 109 2.80 -17.57 -8.80
C GLU A 109 1.69 -16.51 -8.99
N TRP A 110 0.93 -16.23 -7.93
CA TRP A 110 -0.10 -15.18 -7.94
C TRP A 110 0.48 -13.78 -8.03
N PHE A 111 1.64 -13.54 -7.41
CA PHE A 111 2.37 -12.29 -7.53
C PHE A 111 2.76 -12.01 -9.00
N GLU A 112 3.35 -13.00 -9.69
CA GLU A 112 3.67 -12.87 -11.12
C GLU A 112 2.43 -12.73 -11.99
N TYR A 113 1.35 -13.45 -11.67
CA TYR A 113 0.07 -13.30 -12.37
C TYR A 113 -0.43 -11.85 -12.29
N TRP A 114 -0.47 -11.26 -11.08
CA TRP A 114 -0.96 -9.90 -10.89
C TRP A 114 -0.05 -8.86 -11.52
N LYS A 115 1.25 -9.01 -11.49
CA LYS A 115 2.20 -8.16 -12.22
C LYS A 115 1.83 -8.12 -13.71
N ASN A 116 1.71 -9.27 -14.34
CA ASN A 116 1.36 -9.37 -15.75
C ASN A 116 -0.05 -8.79 -16.03
N ARG A 117 -1.03 -9.12 -15.20
CA ARG A 117 -2.41 -8.65 -15.35
C ARG A 117 -2.52 -7.13 -15.25
N CYS A 118 -1.86 -6.52 -14.29
CA CYS A 118 -1.84 -5.06 -14.08
C CYS A 118 -1.13 -4.34 -15.25
N ARG A 119 0.01 -4.86 -15.69
CA ARG A 119 0.70 -4.33 -16.88
C ARG A 119 -0.20 -4.37 -18.11
N ASP A 120 -0.80 -5.52 -18.39
CA ASP A 120 -1.62 -5.70 -19.57
C ASP A 120 -2.88 -4.83 -19.53
N TRP A 121 -3.42 -4.59 -18.34
CA TRP A 121 -4.53 -3.66 -18.13
C TRP A 121 -4.13 -2.22 -18.48
N LEU A 122 -3.00 -1.71 -17.96
CA LEU A 122 -2.50 -0.37 -18.29
C LEU A 122 -2.27 -0.21 -19.79
N LYS A 123 -1.66 -1.21 -20.44
CA LYS A 123 -1.42 -1.21 -21.88
C LYS A 123 -2.71 -1.25 -22.70
N SER A 124 -3.70 -2.04 -22.26
CA SER A 124 -5.01 -2.11 -22.92
C SER A 124 -5.77 -0.78 -22.92
N LEU A 125 -5.46 0.07 -21.94
CA LEU A 125 -6.02 1.41 -21.81
C LEU A 125 -5.16 2.50 -22.48
N GLY A 126 -4.10 2.12 -23.19
CA GLY A 126 -3.32 3.02 -24.04
C GLY A 126 -2.02 3.54 -23.43
N ILE A 127 -1.62 3.10 -22.24
CA ILE A 127 -0.28 3.45 -21.71
C ILE A 127 0.79 2.79 -22.58
N SER A 128 1.70 3.59 -23.12
CA SER A 128 2.76 3.14 -24.00
C SER A 128 3.95 2.51 -23.27
N ASP A 129 4.63 1.56 -23.90
CA ASP A 129 5.75 0.82 -23.30
C ASP A 129 6.96 1.71 -22.98
N ASP A 130 7.17 2.77 -23.73
CA ASP A 130 8.26 3.72 -23.51
C ASP A 130 8.03 4.63 -22.29
N ARG A 131 6.78 4.70 -21.80
CA ARG A 131 6.39 5.47 -20.62
C ARG A 131 6.10 4.60 -19.39
N LEU A 132 6.23 3.27 -19.49
CA LEU A 132 5.93 2.34 -18.40
C LEU A 132 7.12 1.42 -18.16
N ARG A 133 7.58 1.32 -16.91
CA ARG A 133 8.58 0.33 -16.52
C ARG A 133 8.22 -0.33 -15.20
N MET A 134 8.73 -1.55 -15.00
CA MET A 134 8.64 -2.26 -13.72
C MET A 134 9.96 -2.12 -12.96
N ARG A 135 9.86 -1.83 -11.66
CA ARG A 135 10.99 -1.77 -10.74
C ARG A 135 10.74 -2.75 -9.60
N GLU A 136 11.52 -3.82 -9.59
CA GLU A 136 11.49 -4.76 -8.46
C GLU A 136 12.27 -4.19 -7.29
N HIS A 137 11.71 -4.30 -6.09
CA HIS A 137 12.38 -3.88 -4.86
C HIS A 137 13.47 -4.87 -4.49
N LYS A 138 14.63 -4.33 -4.10
CA LYS A 138 15.68 -5.13 -3.48
C LYS A 138 15.27 -5.51 -2.06
N LYS A 139 15.92 -6.55 -1.54
CA LYS A 139 15.61 -7.10 -0.23
C LYS A 139 15.67 -6.06 0.90
N GLU A 140 16.57 -5.10 0.78
CA GLU A 140 16.78 -4.01 1.74
C GLU A 140 15.73 -2.89 1.63
N GLU A 141 14.99 -2.84 0.51
CA GLU A 141 13.94 -1.86 0.25
C GLU A 141 12.54 -2.37 0.65
N LEU A 142 12.40 -3.68 0.88
CA LEU A 142 11.11 -4.29 1.20
C LEU A 142 10.56 -3.76 2.51
N SER A 143 9.26 -3.47 2.51
CA SER A 143 8.53 -3.22 3.74
C SER A 143 8.57 -4.45 4.65
N HIS A 144 8.47 -4.23 5.95
CA HIS A 144 8.55 -5.30 6.96
C HIS A 144 7.48 -6.38 6.84
N TYR A 145 6.40 -6.12 6.13
CA TYR A 145 5.30 -7.04 5.84
C TYR A 145 5.42 -7.75 4.49
N SER A 146 6.37 -7.35 3.64
CA SER A 146 6.41 -7.79 2.25
C SER A 146 7.53 -8.79 2.00
N LYS A 147 7.20 -9.91 1.33
CA LYS A 147 8.14 -10.90 0.81
C LYS A 147 8.71 -10.50 -0.55
N ALA A 148 7.90 -9.83 -1.37
CA ALA A 148 8.27 -9.29 -2.69
C ALA A 148 7.43 -8.05 -2.99
N THR A 149 8.02 -7.07 -3.66
CA THR A 149 7.34 -5.85 -4.11
C THR A 149 7.84 -5.45 -5.48
N THR A 150 6.93 -5.06 -6.36
CA THR A 150 7.23 -4.47 -7.67
C THR A 150 6.41 -3.23 -7.86
N ASP A 151 7.05 -2.12 -8.24
CA ASP A 151 6.38 -0.91 -8.65
C ASP A 151 6.28 -0.85 -10.18
N PHE A 152 5.13 -0.44 -10.68
CA PHE A 152 5.02 0.15 -12.00
C PHE A 152 5.31 1.62 -11.89
N GLU A 153 6.31 2.09 -12.61
CA GLU A 153 6.65 3.49 -12.70
C GLU A 153 6.22 4.02 -14.07
N PHE A 154 5.61 5.21 -14.09
CA PHE A 154 5.23 5.94 -15.29
C PHE A 154 6.13 7.16 -15.49
N LEU A 155 6.44 7.48 -16.73
CA LEU A 155 7.20 8.69 -17.10
C LEU A 155 6.27 9.89 -17.15
N PHE A 156 6.09 10.53 -15.98
CA PHE A 156 5.36 11.79 -15.85
C PHE A 156 6.16 12.97 -16.45
N PRO A 157 5.55 14.14 -16.65
CA PRO A 157 6.28 15.34 -17.10
C PRO A 157 7.46 15.76 -16.21
N PHE A 158 7.43 15.39 -14.92
CA PHE A 158 8.48 15.66 -13.94
C PHE A 158 9.49 14.51 -13.76
N GLY A 159 9.38 13.44 -14.55
CA GLY A 159 10.25 12.26 -14.50
C GLY A 159 9.52 10.98 -14.08
N TRP A 160 10.28 9.92 -13.87
CA TRP A 160 9.76 8.63 -13.43
C TRP A 160 9.14 8.72 -12.04
N GLY A 161 7.93 8.23 -11.89
CA GLY A 161 7.22 8.17 -10.63
C GLY A 161 6.39 6.90 -10.50
N GLU A 162 6.25 6.42 -9.28
CA GLU A 162 5.43 5.25 -8.96
C GLU A 162 3.97 5.50 -9.33
N LEU A 163 3.41 4.57 -10.09
CA LEU A 163 2.02 4.57 -10.52
C LEU A 163 1.20 3.50 -9.81
N TRP A 164 1.76 2.29 -9.64
CA TRP A 164 1.07 1.13 -9.10
C TRP A 164 2.05 0.23 -8.38
N GLY A 165 1.81 -0.09 -7.11
CA GLY A 165 2.58 -1.06 -6.36
C GLY A 165 1.89 -2.41 -6.33
N ILE A 166 2.67 -3.49 -6.39
CA ILE A 166 2.19 -4.86 -6.13
C ILE A 166 3.08 -5.46 -5.07
N ALA A 167 2.48 -5.90 -3.96
CA ALA A 167 3.18 -6.49 -2.83
C ALA A 167 2.67 -7.90 -2.53
N ASP A 168 3.58 -8.82 -2.24
CA ASP A 168 3.27 -10.06 -1.54
C ASP A 168 3.39 -9.80 -0.04
N ARG A 169 2.25 -9.62 0.62
CA ARG A 169 2.12 -9.30 2.06
C ARG A 169 2.15 -10.53 2.96
N THR A 170 2.23 -11.73 2.37
CA THR A 170 2.14 -13.00 3.09
C THR A 170 0.87 -13.07 3.96
N ASP A 171 0.94 -13.66 5.13
CA ASP A 171 -0.11 -13.70 6.15
C ASP A 171 0.00 -12.57 7.20
N PHE A 172 0.93 -11.63 6.98
CA PHE A 172 1.32 -10.63 7.99
C PHE A 172 0.13 -9.90 8.61
N ASP A 173 -0.74 -9.32 7.79
CA ASP A 173 -1.87 -8.51 8.29
C ASP A 173 -2.88 -9.37 9.03
N LEU A 174 -3.27 -10.53 8.47
CA LEU A 174 -4.20 -11.45 9.12
C LEU A 174 -3.65 -11.96 10.46
N MET A 175 -2.35 -12.25 10.53
CA MET A 175 -1.69 -12.65 11.78
C MET A 175 -1.64 -11.50 12.80
N CYS A 176 -1.41 -10.26 12.36
CA CYS A 176 -1.48 -9.10 13.24
C CYS A 176 -2.89 -8.93 13.83
N HIS A 177 -3.92 -9.05 13.00
CA HIS A 177 -5.32 -8.99 13.45
C HIS A 177 -5.67 -10.15 14.39
N GLN A 178 -5.24 -11.37 14.09
CA GLN A 178 -5.43 -12.53 14.95
C GLN A 178 -4.78 -12.32 16.33
N ASN A 179 -3.53 -11.89 16.35
CA ASN A 179 -2.79 -11.69 17.59
C ASN A 179 -3.37 -10.57 18.46
N ALA A 180 -3.87 -9.49 17.83
CA ALA A 180 -4.45 -8.35 18.54
C ALA A 180 -5.87 -8.63 19.08
N SER A 181 -6.68 -9.38 18.32
CA SER A 181 -8.09 -9.65 18.67
C SER A 181 -8.30 -10.95 19.46
N GLY A 182 -7.37 -11.90 19.35
CA GLY A 182 -7.55 -13.28 19.83
C GLY A 182 -8.45 -14.14 18.96
N GLU A 183 -9.01 -13.59 17.86
CA GLU A 183 -9.88 -14.30 16.93
C GLU A 183 -9.07 -14.97 15.82
N SER A 184 -9.27 -16.28 15.59
CA SER A 184 -8.57 -17.02 14.53
C SER A 184 -8.89 -16.46 13.15
N MET A 185 -7.88 -16.14 12.35
CA MET A 185 -8.00 -15.76 10.95
C MET A 185 -7.80 -16.93 9.98
N GLU A 186 -7.75 -18.15 10.49
CA GLU A 186 -7.67 -19.35 9.65
C GLU A 186 -8.87 -19.47 8.70
N TYR A 187 -8.55 -19.83 7.47
CA TYR A 187 -9.50 -20.32 6.48
C TYR A 187 -9.50 -21.85 6.51
N THR A 188 -10.68 -22.45 6.46
CA THR A 188 -10.83 -23.90 6.30
C THR A 188 -11.28 -24.17 4.87
N ASP A 189 -10.46 -24.88 4.10
CA ASP A 189 -10.82 -25.30 2.75
C ASP A 189 -11.98 -26.30 2.80
N PRO A 190 -13.13 -26.03 2.15
CA PRO A 190 -14.31 -26.88 2.26
C PRO A 190 -14.16 -28.23 1.51
N VAL A 191 -13.13 -28.42 0.70
CA VAL A 191 -12.90 -29.66 -0.04
C VAL A 191 -11.87 -30.54 0.67
N SER A 192 -10.71 -29.96 1.03
CA SER A 192 -9.62 -30.70 1.67
C SER A 192 -9.71 -30.74 3.20
N ASN A 193 -10.55 -29.91 3.83
CA ASN A 193 -10.59 -29.63 5.26
C ASN A 193 -9.25 -29.11 5.84
N GLU A 194 -8.34 -28.67 4.99
CA GLU A 194 -7.09 -28.06 5.41
C GLU A 194 -7.33 -26.68 6.00
N LYS A 195 -6.61 -26.37 7.07
CA LYS A 195 -6.68 -25.07 7.75
C LYS A 195 -5.38 -24.32 7.57
N TYR A 196 -5.46 -23.05 7.20
CA TYR A 196 -4.31 -22.16 7.07
C TYR A 196 -4.74 -20.71 7.15
N VAL A 197 -3.82 -19.82 7.54
CA VAL A 197 -4.00 -18.37 7.37
C VAL A 197 -3.59 -18.05 5.93
N PRO A 198 -4.48 -17.45 5.11
CA PRO A 198 -4.14 -17.15 3.72
C PRO A 198 -3.03 -16.13 3.59
N TYR A 199 -2.26 -16.23 2.50
CA TYR A 199 -1.36 -15.18 2.06
C TYR A 199 -2.14 -14.17 1.21
N CYS A 200 -1.63 -12.95 1.15
CA CYS A 200 -2.26 -11.85 0.44
C CYS A 200 -1.32 -11.23 -0.59
N ILE A 201 -1.81 -11.10 -1.83
CA ILE A 201 -1.17 -10.29 -2.87
C ILE A 201 -1.98 -9.02 -3.03
N GLU A 202 -1.30 -7.87 -2.93
CA GLU A 202 -1.90 -6.55 -2.94
C GLU A 202 -1.45 -5.73 -4.16
N PRO A 203 -2.24 -5.64 -5.22
CA PRO A 203 -2.15 -4.55 -6.18
C PRO A 203 -2.81 -3.27 -5.61
N SER A 204 -2.03 -2.20 -5.46
CA SER A 204 -2.47 -0.93 -4.87
C SER A 204 -2.06 0.25 -5.73
N LEU A 205 -3.01 1.12 -6.09
CA LEU A 205 -2.77 2.32 -6.86
C LEU A 205 -3.55 3.54 -6.34
N GLY A 206 -3.00 4.73 -6.56
CA GLY A 206 -3.71 5.99 -6.37
C GLY A 206 -4.53 6.35 -7.60
N ALA A 207 -5.85 6.49 -7.45
CA ALA A 207 -6.72 6.84 -8.57
C ALA A 207 -6.34 8.20 -9.19
N ASP A 208 -5.97 9.17 -8.36
CA ASP A 208 -5.52 10.49 -8.81
C ASP A 208 -4.26 10.40 -9.67
N ARG A 209 -3.28 9.54 -9.29
CA ARG A 209 -2.07 9.31 -10.09
C ARG A 209 -2.37 8.66 -11.43
N VAL A 210 -3.31 7.70 -11.45
CA VAL A 210 -3.73 7.04 -12.70
C VAL A 210 -4.38 8.03 -13.64
N VAL A 211 -5.27 8.90 -13.15
CA VAL A 211 -5.86 9.99 -13.96
C VAL A 211 -4.76 10.89 -14.53
N LEU A 212 -3.79 11.30 -13.69
CA LEU A 212 -2.67 12.12 -14.15
C LEU A 212 -1.82 11.41 -15.21
N ALA A 213 -1.57 10.10 -15.04
CA ALA A 213 -0.81 9.32 -16.01
C ALA A 213 -1.54 9.23 -17.36
N PHE A 214 -2.84 8.94 -17.36
CA PHE A 214 -3.63 8.89 -18.60
C PHE A 214 -3.69 10.25 -19.32
N LEU A 215 -3.91 11.34 -18.58
CA LEU A 215 -3.88 12.68 -19.14
C LEU A 215 -2.50 13.00 -19.74
N SER A 216 -1.42 12.71 -19.01
CA SER A 216 -0.05 12.94 -19.47
C SER A 216 0.35 12.04 -20.65
N ASN A 217 -0.26 10.87 -20.78
CA ASN A 217 -0.01 9.96 -21.89
C ASN A 217 -0.79 10.36 -23.16
N ALA A 218 -1.96 10.98 -22.98
CA ALA A 218 -2.82 11.41 -24.09
C ALA A 218 -2.42 12.79 -24.66
N TYR A 219 -1.70 13.62 -23.91
CA TYR A 219 -1.19 14.94 -24.31
C TYR A 219 0.13 14.83 -25.06
#